data_536e18bb89ead46ef37e207e0876fea0
#
_entry.id   536e18bb89ead46ef37e207e0876fea0
#
_cell.length_a   1.000
_cell.length_b   1.000
_cell.length_c   1.000
_cell.angle_alpha   90.00
_cell.angle_beta   90.00
_cell.angle_gamma   90.00
#
_symmetry.space_group_name_H-M   'P 1'
#
loop_
_entity.id
_entity.type
_entity.pdbx_description
1 polymer ?
#
loop_
_entity_poly.entity_id
_entity_poly.type
_entity_poly.pdbx_seq_one_letter_code
_entity_poly.pdbx_strand_id
1 'polypeptide(L)'
;MEFFKIRRDIPFMRHALIFNVVSFATFALAVFFLFSRGLHLSVEFTGGTLMEVNYTQAADVGKIRNTVAGLGLNDVQVQNFGTSRDVMIRLPAQKGVSTAQQSDTVMAALKAANSDVTLRRTEFVGPQVGEELAQDGLKALAMVVFGIMVYLAFRFEWKYAVAAIIANLHDVIIILGFFAFFQWEFSLAVLAALLAVLGYSVNESVVIFDRIRENFRRYRKMNTVEIINNAITSTISRTIITHGSTEIMVLSMLLFGGPTLFYFALALTIGILFGIYSSVFVAASIAMWLGIKREDLIKGPAKKDEDPNDPNAGATV
;
A
#
# COMPACT_ATOMS: atom_id res chain seq x y z
N MET A 1 2.51 -20.98 19.81
CA MET A 1 1.23 -21.09 20.54
C MET A 1 0.10 -20.87 19.55
N GLU A 2 -0.82 -21.84 19.41
CA GLU A 2 -2.03 -21.64 18.60
C GLU A 2 -3.09 -21.00 19.51
N PHE A 3 -3.35 -19.71 19.35
CA PHE A 3 -4.38 -18.99 20.11
C PHE A 3 -5.79 -19.52 19.78
N PHE A 4 -6.00 -19.98 18.55
CA PHE A 4 -7.27 -20.53 18.08
C PHE A 4 -7.02 -21.85 17.36
N LYS A 5 -7.57 -22.93 17.85
CA LYS A 5 -7.52 -24.23 17.19
C LYS A 5 -8.77 -24.39 16.33
N ILE A 6 -8.67 -24.06 15.05
CA ILE A 6 -9.75 -24.25 14.09
C ILE A 6 -9.79 -25.75 13.75
N ARG A 7 -10.88 -26.42 14.12
CA ARG A 7 -11.03 -27.89 13.97
C ARG A 7 -11.56 -28.32 12.61
N ARG A 8 -12.08 -27.38 11.81
CA ARG A 8 -12.63 -27.66 10.47
C ARG A 8 -12.05 -26.67 9.45
N ASP A 9 -11.75 -27.15 8.27
CA ASP A 9 -11.29 -26.29 7.18
C ASP A 9 -12.40 -25.34 6.75
N ILE A 10 -12.06 -24.06 6.63
CA ILE A 10 -12.98 -23.01 6.18
C ILE A 10 -12.96 -23.02 4.65
N PRO A 11 -14.14 -23.07 3.98
CA PRO A 11 -14.21 -23.18 2.53
C PRO A 11 -14.01 -21.80 1.84
N PHE A 12 -12.84 -21.18 1.97
CA PHE A 12 -12.52 -19.88 1.40
C PHE A 12 -12.72 -19.83 -0.12
N MET A 13 -12.27 -20.85 -0.81
CA MET A 13 -12.32 -20.90 -2.27
C MET A 13 -13.74 -21.08 -2.84
N ARG A 14 -14.71 -21.47 -2.02
CA ARG A 14 -16.14 -21.50 -2.43
C ARG A 14 -16.64 -20.11 -2.82
N HIS A 15 -16.15 -19.07 -2.17
CA HIS A 15 -16.56 -17.68 -2.41
C HIS A 15 -15.53 -16.88 -3.21
N ALA A 16 -14.47 -17.54 -3.70
CA ALA A 16 -13.36 -16.90 -4.41
C ALA A 16 -13.83 -16.02 -5.58
N LEU A 17 -14.81 -16.48 -6.38
CA LEU A 17 -15.33 -15.73 -7.50
C LEU A 17 -15.95 -14.39 -7.05
N ILE A 18 -16.79 -14.41 -6.01
CA ILE A 18 -17.47 -13.20 -5.51
C ILE A 18 -16.42 -12.19 -5.01
N PHE A 19 -15.47 -12.64 -4.19
CA PHE A 19 -14.42 -11.78 -3.67
C PHE A 19 -13.51 -11.24 -4.77
N ASN A 20 -13.20 -12.03 -5.80
CA ASN A 20 -12.40 -11.54 -6.94
C ASN A 20 -13.18 -10.55 -7.82
N VAL A 21 -14.50 -10.69 -7.98
CA VAL A 21 -15.33 -9.70 -8.67
C VAL A 21 -15.33 -8.37 -7.90
N VAL A 22 -15.49 -8.42 -6.58
CA VAL A 22 -15.39 -7.22 -5.71
C VAL A 22 -14.00 -6.60 -5.81
N SER A 23 -12.95 -7.42 -5.75
CA SER A 23 -11.55 -7.00 -5.89
C SER A 23 -11.30 -6.31 -7.24
N PHE A 24 -11.77 -6.90 -8.33
CA PHE A 24 -11.65 -6.31 -9.66
C PHE A 24 -12.42 -4.99 -9.78
N ALA A 25 -13.62 -4.92 -9.22
CA ALA A 25 -14.42 -3.69 -9.22
C ALA A 25 -13.73 -2.56 -8.42
N THR A 26 -13.21 -2.86 -7.23
CA THR A 26 -12.47 -1.88 -6.41
C THR A 26 -11.16 -1.46 -7.08
N PHE A 27 -10.44 -2.39 -7.72
CA PHE A 27 -9.24 -2.10 -8.50
C PHE A 27 -9.56 -1.19 -9.70
N ALA A 28 -10.61 -1.50 -10.47
CA ALA A 28 -11.03 -0.68 -11.60
C ALA A 28 -11.44 0.74 -11.18
N LEU A 29 -12.16 0.87 -10.05
CA LEU A 29 -12.48 2.17 -9.46
C LEU A 29 -11.22 2.92 -8.99
N ALA A 30 -10.28 2.23 -8.37
CA ALA A 30 -8.99 2.82 -7.95
C ALA A 30 -8.23 3.38 -9.15
N VAL A 31 -8.10 2.61 -10.21
CA VAL A 31 -7.48 3.03 -11.48
C VAL A 31 -8.24 4.22 -12.08
N PHE A 32 -9.56 4.16 -12.13
CA PHE A 32 -10.39 5.26 -12.63
C PHE A 32 -10.12 6.56 -11.86
N PHE A 33 -10.11 6.53 -10.53
CA PHE A 33 -9.86 7.74 -9.73
C PHE A 33 -8.41 8.23 -9.85
N LEU A 34 -7.45 7.36 -10.00
CA LEU A 34 -6.06 7.74 -10.26
C LEU A 34 -5.92 8.53 -11.58
N PHE A 35 -6.62 8.10 -12.64
CA PHE A 35 -6.57 8.80 -13.91
C PHE A 35 -7.47 10.04 -13.97
N SER A 36 -8.63 10.04 -13.32
CA SER A 36 -9.60 11.14 -13.40
C SER A 36 -9.30 12.28 -12.45
N ARG A 37 -8.81 11.98 -11.24
CA ARG A 37 -8.52 12.99 -10.21
C ARG A 37 -7.03 13.17 -9.94
N GLY A 38 -6.22 12.15 -10.19
CA GLY A 38 -4.81 12.13 -9.82
C GLY A 38 -4.60 12.06 -8.30
N LEU A 39 -3.34 12.04 -7.89
CA LEU A 39 -2.94 12.13 -6.49
C LEU A 39 -2.80 13.58 -6.06
N HIS A 40 -3.25 13.90 -4.86
CA HIS A 40 -3.00 15.18 -4.22
C HIS A 40 -1.59 15.16 -3.59
N LEU A 41 -0.58 15.51 -4.40
CA LEU A 41 0.82 15.48 -3.98
C LEU A 41 1.13 16.57 -2.95
N SER A 42 1.95 16.24 -1.94
CA SER A 42 2.44 17.20 -0.94
C SER A 42 3.45 18.19 -1.53
N VAL A 43 3.79 19.24 -0.78
CA VAL A 43 4.84 20.21 -1.16
C VAL A 43 6.22 19.55 -1.30
N GLU A 44 6.43 18.40 -0.69
CA GLU A 44 7.66 17.61 -0.82
C GLU A 44 7.91 17.17 -2.27
N PHE A 45 6.84 16.95 -3.05
CA PHE A 45 6.93 16.55 -4.46
C PHE A 45 6.71 17.69 -5.45
N THR A 46 5.91 18.71 -5.06
CA THR A 46 5.54 19.82 -5.96
C THR A 46 6.42 21.05 -5.78
N GLY A 47 7.17 21.10 -4.68
CA GLY A 47 7.77 22.33 -4.21
C GLY A 47 6.75 23.31 -3.66
N GLY A 48 7.19 24.30 -2.90
CA GLY A 48 6.34 25.32 -2.31
C GLY A 48 6.54 25.50 -0.82
N THR A 49 5.67 26.29 -0.19
CA THR A 49 5.67 26.55 1.25
C THR A 49 4.42 25.96 1.89
N LEU A 50 4.61 25.18 2.94
CA LEU A 50 3.54 24.68 3.81
C LEU A 50 3.56 25.46 5.10
N MET A 51 2.41 26.03 5.47
CA MET A 51 2.23 26.73 6.74
C MET A 51 1.16 26.02 7.56
N GLU A 52 1.48 25.65 8.79
CA GLU A 52 0.50 25.16 9.77
C GLU A 52 0.17 26.31 10.73
N VAL A 53 -1.09 26.70 10.73
CA VAL A 53 -1.60 27.76 11.61
C VAL A 53 -2.69 27.23 12.54
N ASN A 54 -2.72 27.75 13.75
CA ASN A 54 -3.73 27.39 14.74
C ASN A 54 -4.56 28.60 15.14
N TYR A 55 -5.86 28.38 15.27
CA TYR A 55 -6.84 29.35 15.76
C TYR A 55 -7.36 28.94 17.13
N THR A 56 -7.81 29.90 17.93
CA THR A 56 -8.42 29.62 19.24
C THR A 56 -9.81 29.01 19.11
N GLN A 57 -10.52 29.31 18.01
CA GLN A 57 -11.83 28.79 17.66
C GLN A 57 -11.77 28.00 16.35
N ALA A 58 -12.88 27.33 15.98
CA ALA A 58 -12.98 26.64 14.71
C ALA A 58 -12.72 27.61 13.54
N ALA A 59 -11.78 27.23 12.67
CA ALA A 59 -11.32 28.07 11.56
C ALA A 59 -12.28 27.99 10.37
N ASP A 60 -12.61 29.14 9.80
CA ASP A 60 -13.33 29.23 8.52
C ASP A 60 -12.34 29.14 7.36
N VAL A 61 -12.18 27.93 6.81
CA VAL A 61 -11.28 27.62 5.69
C VAL A 61 -11.60 28.48 4.45
N GLY A 62 -12.89 28.79 4.20
CA GLY A 62 -13.31 29.60 3.07
C GLY A 62 -12.80 31.04 3.20
N LYS A 63 -12.95 31.61 4.39
CA LYS A 63 -12.48 32.99 4.68
C LYS A 63 -10.96 33.08 4.61
N ILE A 64 -10.24 32.06 5.16
CA ILE A 64 -8.79 32.00 5.12
C ILE A 64 -8.30 31.91 3.66
N ARG A 65 -8.90 31.04 2.85
CA ARG A 65 -8.58 30.90 1.42
C ARG A 65 -8.75 32.24 0.68
N ASN A 66 -9.86 32.91 0.88
CA ASN A 66 -10.13 34.22 0.23
C ASN A 66 -9.13 35.29 0.68
N THR A 67 -8.76 35.30 1.96
CA THR A 67 -7.75 36.24 2.49
C THR A 67 -6.37 35.99 1.83
N VAL A 68 -5.95 34.75 1.72
CA VAL A 68 -4.64 34.42 1.12
C VAL A 68 -4.66 34.61 -0.40
N ALA A 69 -5.76 34.24 -1.08
CA ALA A 69 -5.92 34.47 -2.52
C ALA A 69 -5.91 36.00 -2.86
N GLY A 70 -6.42 36.83 -1.97
CA GLY A 70 -6.38 38.31 -2.10
C GLY A 70 -4.96 38.91 -2.13
N LEU A 71 -3.92 38.12 -1.76
CA LEU A 71 -2.51 38.51 -1.89
C LEU A 71 -1.94 38.27 -3.30
N GLY A 72 -2.75 37.86 -4.26
CA GLY A 72 -2.32 37.54 -5.64
C GLY A 72 -1.62 36.20 -5.76
N LEU A 73 -1.77 35.35 -4.76
CA LEU A 73 -1.26 33.98 -4.79
C LEU A 73 -2.28 33.08 -5.50
N ASN A 74 -1.90 32.55 -6.66
CA ASN A 74 -2.71 31.56 -7.38
C ASN A 74 -2.42 30.15 -6.83
N ASP A 75 -3.37 29.22 -6.96
CA ASP A 75 -3.25 27.81 -6.56
C ASP A 75 -2.98 27.57 -5.05
N VAL A 76 -3.49 28.48 -4.20
CA VAL A 76 -3.44 28.32 -2.76
C VAL A 76 -4.42 27.23 -2.31
N GLN A 77 -3.92 26.25 -1.57
CA GLN A 77 -4.75 25.25 -0.95
C GLN A 77 -4.85 25.50 0.55
N VAL A 78 -6.07 25.48 1.07
CA VAL A 78 -6.36 25.67 2.49
C VAL A 78 -7.30 24.57 2.95
N GLN A 79 -6.89 23.85 3.98
CA GLN A 79 -7.67 22.74 4.54
C GLN A 79 -7.49 22.64 6.05
N ASN A 80 -8.48 22.07 6.74
CA ASN A 80 -8.33 21.72 8.14
C ASN A 80 -7.34 20.55 8.28
N PHE A 81 -6.59 20.55 9.38
CA PHE A 81 -5.53 19.60 9.64
C PHE A 81 -5.61 19.10 11.09
N GLY A 82 -6.11 17.88 11.26
CA GLY A 82 -6.27 17.27 12.58
C GLY A 82 -7.51 17.76 13.32
N THR A 83 -7.56 19.02 13.71
CA THR A 83 -8.71 19.60 14.41
C THR A 83 -9.38 20.70 13.57
N SER A 84 -10.59 21.13 13.95
CA SER A 84 -11.27 22.27 13.30
C SER A 84 -10.57 23.61 13.52
N ARG A 85 -9.59 23.68 14.43
CA ARG A 85 -8.83 24.88 14.76
C ARG A 85 -7.49 24.95 14.05
N ASP A 86 -6.97 23.80 13.61
CA ASP A 86 -5.70 23.71 12.93
C ASP A 86 -5.91 23.75 11.43
N VAL A 87 -5.19 24.62 10.75
CA VAL A 87 -5.32 24.84 9.31
C VAL A 87 -3.96 24.72 8.65
N MET A 88 -3.91 23.94 7.60
CA MET A 88 -2.79 23.81 6.70
C MET A 88 -3.01 24.70 5.49
N ILE A 89 -2.03 25.56 5.20
CA ILE A 89 -2.03 26.46 4.06
C ILE A 89 -0.83 26.09 3.20
N ARG A 90 -1.10 25.73 1.96
CA ARG A 90 -0.09 25.40 0.97
C ARG A 90 0.01 26.55 -0.03
N LEU A 91 1.21 27.05 -0.20
CA LEU A 91 1.55 28.17 -1.07
C LEU A 91 2.48 27.69 -2.18
N PRO A 92 2.22 28.02 -3.44
CA PRO A 92 3.14 27.71 -4.53
C PRO A 92 4.46 28.48 -4.36
N ALA A 93 5.55 27.92 -4.87
CA ALA A 93 6.83 28.60 -4.89
C ALA A 93 6.77 29.85 -5.78
N GLN A 94 7.16 31.00 -5.25
CA GLN A 94 7.25 32.26 -5.99
C GLN A 94 8.70 32.57 -6.39
N LYS A 95 8.91 32.90 -7.65
CA LYS A 95 10.23 33.34 -8.13
C LYS A 95 10.61 34.70 -7.53
N GLY A 96 11.75 34.76 -6.87
CA GLY A 96 12.31 36.00 -6.33
C GLY A 96 11.78 36.43 -4.95
N VAL A 97 10.89 35.67 -4.34
CA VAL A 97 10.39 35.89 -2.97
C VAL A 97 10.96 34.82 -2.06
N SER A 98 11.57 35.19 -0.94
CA SER A 98 12.01 34.18 0.04
C SER A 98 10.82 33.58 0.77
N THR A 99 10.97 32.33 1.20
CA THR A 99 9.93 31.62 1.99
C THR A 99 9.53 32.40 3.24
N ALA A 100 10.51 32.96 3.92
CA ALA A 100 10.26 33.78 5.12
C ALA A 100 9.35 34.97 4.79
N GLN A 101 9.67 35.73 3.72
CA GLN A 101 8.84 36.84 3.26
C GLN A 101 7.45 36.42 2.86
N GLN A 102 7.30 35.29 2.16
CA GLN A 102 6.00 34.75 1.77
C GLN A 102 5.17 34.38 3.00
N SER A 103 5.78 33.65 3.95
CA SER A 103 5.14 33.27 5.21
C SER A 103 4.76 34.48 6.06
N ASP A 104 5.64 35.47 6.18
CA ASP A 104 5.38 36.69 6.96
C ASP A 104 4.24 37.49 6.34
N THR A 105 4.19 37.62 5.01
CA THR A 105 3.12 38.32 4.30
C THR A 105 1.77 37.64 4.53
N VAL A 106 1.72 36.30 4.41
CA VAL A 106 0.50 35.53 4.66
C VAL A 106 0.08 35.63 6.13
N MET A 107 1.02 35.51 7.07
CA MET A 107 0.71 35.65 8.49
C MET A 107 0.21 37.04 8.85
N ALA A 108 0.78 38.10 8.25
CA ALA A 108 0.28 39.48 8.46
C ALA A 108 -1.14 39.63 7.98
N ALA A 109 -1.47 39.08 6.80
CA ALA A 109 -2.86 39.15 6.27
C ALA A 109 -3.84 38.31 7.13
N LEU A 110 -3.43 37.15 7.60
CA LEU A 110 -4.26 36.31 8.48
C LEU A 110 -4.50 36.97 9.83
N LYS A 111 -3.48 37.61 10.43
CA LYS A 111 -3.59 38.34 11.68
C LYS A 111 -4.47 39.59 11.54
N ALA A 112 -4.41 40.28 10.40
CA ALA A 112 -5.29 41.38 10.12
C ALA A 112 -6.77 40.96 9.99
N ALA A 113 -7.02 39.76 9.47
CA ALA A 113 -8.37 39.17 9.36
C ALA A 113 -8.87 38.55 10.67
N ASN A 114 -7.96 37.98 11.48
CA ASN A 114 -8.24 37.40 12.79
C ASN A 114 -6.93 37.40 13.64
N SER A 115 -6.92 38.18 14.71
CA SER A 115 -5.74 38.36 15.59
C SER A 115 -5.34 37.10 16.34
N ASP A 116 -6.24 36.10 16.44
CA ASP A 116 -6.06 34.87 17.23
C ASP A 116 -5.20 33.82 16.56
N VAL A 117 -4.77 34.07 15.30
CA VAL A 117 -4.01 33.11 14.54
C VAL A 117 -2.54 33.03 15.00
N THR A 118 -2.06 31.81 15.22
CA THR A 118 -0.65 31.53 15.56
C THR A 118 -0.04 30.61 14.53
N LEU A 119 1.19 30.89 14.10
CA LEU A 119 1.99 30.04 13.25
C LEU A 119 2.59 28.92 14.10
N ARG A 120 2.37 27.66 13.77
CA ARG A 120 2.96 26.50 14.43
C ARG A 120 4.22 26.00 13.71
N ARG A 121 4.13 25.92 12.38
CA ARG A 121 5.18 25.34 11.56
C ARG A 121 5.18 25.96 10.18
N THR A 122 6.37 26.12 9.61
CA THR A 122 6.56 26.43 8.19
C THR A 122 7.60 25.48 7.61
N GLU A 123 7.25 24.86 6.51
CA GLU A 123 8.14 24.03 5.71
C GLU A 123 8.29 24.62 4.32
N PHE A 124 9.46 24.47 3.76
CA PHE A 124 9.74 24.89 2.39
C PHE A 124 10.51 23.83 1.64
N VAL A 125 10.04 23.57 0.44
CA VAL A 125 10.74 22.72 -0.52
C VAL A 125 10.92 23.51 -1.81
N GLY A 126 12.17 23.64 -2.25
CA GLY A 126 12.45 24.24 -3.56
C GLY A 126 11.88 23.36 -4.69
N PRO A 127 11.38 23.95 -5.78
CA PRO A 127 10.79 23.17 -6.89
C PRO A 127 11.71 22.09 -7.46
N GLN A 128 12.99 22.39 -7.59
CA GLN A 128 14.00 21.43 -8.07
C GLN A 128 14.13 20.24 -7.11
N VAL A 129 14.17 20.48 -5.80
CA VAL A 129 14.24 19.42 -4.79
C VAL A 129 12.97 18.58 -4.81
N GLY A 130 11.80 19.21 -4.97
CA GLY A 130 10.53 18.50 -5.08
C GLY A 130 10.50 17.57 -6.30
N GLU A 131 10.98 18.02 -7.45
CA GLU A 131 11.08 17.19 -8.65
C GLU A 131 12.07 16.01 -8.46
N GLU A 132 13.22 16.25 -7.85
CA GLU A 132 14.19 15.19 -7.51
C GLU A 132 13.56 14.15 -6.57
N LEU A 133 12.87 14.57 -5.51
CA LEU A 133 12.18 13.69 -4.57
C LEU A 133 11.07 12.87 -5.25
N ALA A 134 10.30 13.47 -6.16
CA ALA A 134 9.28 12.75 -6.91
C ALA A 134 9.89 11.67 -7.82
N GLN A 135 10.97 12.00 -8.54
CA GLN A 135 11.69 11.04 -9.39
C GLN A 135 12.31 9.91 -8.56
N ASP A 136 12.96 10.24 -7.46
CA ASP A 136 13.60 9.24 -6.59
C ASP A 136 12.58 8.36 -5.87
N GLY A 137 11.45 8.93 -5.47
CA GLY A 137 10.32 8.17 -4.95
C GLY A 137 9.76 7.15 -5.94
N LEU A 138 9.60 7.56 -7.22
CA LEU A 138 9.16 6.64 -8.28
C LEU A 138 10.21 5.55 -8.55
N LYS A 139 11.51 5.91 -8.59
CA LYS A 139 12.60 4.94 -8.73
C LYS A 139 12.63 3.94 -7.58
N ALA A 140 12.47 4.43 -6.34
CA ALA A 140 12.43 3.57 -5.15
C ALA A 140 11.26 2.57 -5.22
N LEU A 141 10.06 3.03 -5.60
CA LEU A 141 8.89 2.16 -5.77
C LEU A 141 9.15 1.10 -6.87
N ALA A 142 9.66 1.52 -8.02
CA ALA A 142 9.99 0.61 -9.12
C ALA A 142 11.05 -0.41 -8.72
N MET A 143 12.10 0.02 -8.00
CA MET A 143 13.17 -0.86 -7.52
C MET A 143 12.66 -1.90 -6.52
N VAL A 144 11.82 -1.50 -5.56
CA VAL A 144 11.23 -2.42 -4.58
C VAL A 144 10.32 -3.43 -5.27
N VAL A 145 9.43 -2.99 -6.16
CA VAL A 145 8.55 -3.88 -6.94
C VAL A 145 9.40 -4.86 -7.75
N PHE A 146 10.41 -4.39 -8.46
CA PHE A 146 11.33 -5.25 -9.23
C PHE A 146 12.07 -6.25 -8.33
N GLY A 147 12.62 -5.81 -7.20
CA GLY A 147 13.30 -6.69 -6.24
C GLY A 147 12.38 -7.79 -5.69
N ILE A 148 11.13 -7.45 -5.37
CA ILE A 148 10.12 -8.41 -4.96
C ILE A 148 9.80 -9.41 -6.08
N MET A 149 9.64 -8.95 -7.32
CA MET A 149 9.41 -9.83 -8.47
C MET A 149 10.55 -10.83 -8.66
N VAL A 150 11.79 -10.35 -8.60
CA VAL A 150 12.99 -11.19 -8.68
C VAL A 150 13.02 -12.22 -7.54
N TYR A 151 12.80 -11.78 -6.29
CA TYR A 151 12.73 -12.68 -5.14
C TYR A 151 11.68 -13.77 -5.32
N LEU A 152 10.45 -13.41 -5.71
CA LEU A 152 9.37 -14.36 -5.90
C LEU A 152 9.65 -15.34 -7.05
N ALA A 153 10.27 -14.88 -8.14
CA ALA A 153 10.64 -15.71 -9.28
C ALA A 153 11.68 -16.78 -8.91
N PHE A 154 12.63 -16.46 -8.01
CA PHE A 154 13.59 -17.44 -7.49
C PHE A 154 13.03 -18.35 -6.39
N ARG A 155 12.10 -17.80 -5.58
CA ARG A 155 11.56 -18.51 -4.40
C ARG A 155 10.49 -19.53 -4.74
N PHE A 156 9.69 -19.25 -5.78
CA PHE A 156 8.51 -20.01 -6.15
C PHE A 156 8.50 -20.42 -7.62
N GLU A 157 7.73 -21.44 -7.94
CA GLU A 157 7.36 -21.77 -9.31
C GLU A 157 6.53 -20.59 -9.90
N TRP A 158 6.66 -20.39 -11.21
CA TRP A 158 6.11 -19.22 -11.91
C TRP A 158 4.63 -18.91 -11.61
N LYS A 159 3.80 -19.94 -11.42
CA LYS A 159 2.35 -19.78 -11.11
C LYS A 159 2.11 -19.03 -9.81
N TYR A 160 2.87 -19.39 -8.77
CA TYR A 160 2.81 -18.70 -7.47
C TYR A 160 3.43 -17.32 -7.53
N ALA A 161 4.54 -17.18 -8.25
CA ALA A 161 5.20 -15.87 -8.41
C ALA A 161 4.28 -14.87 -9.10
N VAL A 162 3.66 -15.24 -10.22
CA VAL A 162 2.70 -14.40 -10.94
C VAL A 162 1.51 -14.03 -10.06
N ALA A 163 0.93 -15.01 -9.34
CA ALA A 163 -0.21 -14.76 -8.45
C ALA A 163 0.12 -13.75 -7.34
N ALA A 164 1.30 -13.89 -6.70
CA ALA A 164 1.75 -12.97 -5.66
C ALA A 164 2.04 -11.57 -6.22
N ILE A 165 2.67 -11.45 -7.39
CA ILE A 165 2.96 -10.17 -8.04
C ILE A 165 1.66 -9.43 -8.32
N ILE A 166 0.66 -10.10 -8.91
CA ILE A 166 -0.64 -9.49 -9.20
C ILE A 166 -1.32 -9.00 -7.92
N ALA A 167 -1.32 -9.81 -6.85
CA ALA A 167 -1.90 -9.42 -5.57
C ALA A 167 -1.18 -8.22 -4.93
N ASN A 168 0.16 -8.16 -5.00
CA ASN A 168 0.90 -7.01 -4.49
C ASN A 168 0.64 -5.72 -5.27
N LEU A 169 0.62 -5.79 -6.60
CA LEU A 169 0.28 -4.64 -7.43
C LEU A 169 -1.16 -4.16 -7.20
N HIS A 170 -2.08 -5.11 -7.01
CA HIS A 170 -3.45 -4.82 -6.63
C HIS A 170 -3.51 -3.99 -5.33
N ASP A 171 -2.78 -4.38 -4.28
CA ASP A 171 -2.80 -3.69 -2.98
C ASP A 171 -2.29 -2.26 -3.09
N VAL A 172 -1.18 -2.05 -3.80
CA VAL A 172 -0.64 -0.70 -4.05
C VAL A 172 -1.64 0.18 -4.78
N ILE A 173 -2.23 -0.32 -5.87
CA ILE A 173 -3.21 0.44 -6.67
C ILE A 173 -4.45 0.78 -5.85
N ILE A 174 -4.91 -0.11 -4.98
CA ILE A 174 -6.04 0.15 -4.08
C ILE A 174 -5.71 1.29 -3.12
N ILE A 175 -4.54 1.28 -2.46
CA ILE A 175 -4.14 2.36 -1.55
C ILE A 175 -4.09 3.69 -2.30
N LEU A 176 -3.39 3.73 -3.44
CA LEU A 176 -3.31 4.93 -4.28
C LEU A 176 -4.71 5.39 -4.73
N GLY A 177 -5.61 4.46 -5.05
CA GLY A 177 -6.99 4.74 -5.42
C GLY A 177 -7.79 5.41 -4.30
N PHE A 178 -7.63 4.97 -3.05
CA PHE A 178 -8.23 5.64 -1.90
C PHE A 178 -7.72 7.07 -1.76
N PHE A 179 -6.41 7.27 -1.87
CA PHE A 179 -5.81 8.60 -1.81
C PHE A 179 -6.32 9.51 -2.93
N ALA A 180 -6.45 8.99 -4.16
CA ALA A 180 -7.00 9.73 -5.29
C ALA A 180 -8.50 10.03 -5.13
N PHE A 181 -9.29 9.08 -4.61
CA PHE A 181 -10.73 9.28 -4.43
C PHE A 181 -11.04 10.34 -3.38
N PHE A 182 -10.42 10.24 -2.20
CA PHE A 182 -10.65 11.17 -1.09
C PHE A 182 -9.82 12.44 -1.19
N GLN A 183 -8.90 12.52 -2.17
CA GLN A 183 -7.93 13.62 -2.32
C GLN A 183 -7.11 13.86 -1.04
N TRP A 184 -6.74 12.76 -0.36
CA TRP A 184 -5.85 12.80 0.78
C TRP A 184 -4.43 13.15 0.35
N GLU A 185 -3.72 13.85 1.21
CA GLU A 185 -2.36 14.29 0.91
C GLU A 185 -1.40 13.12 0.78
N PHE A 186 -0.76 13.02 -0.39
CA PHE A 186 0.25 12.02 -0.70
C PHE A 186 1.64 12.61 -0.46
N SER A 187 2.26 12.26 0.68
CA SER A 187 3.58 12.75 1.13
C SER A 187 4.65 11.66 1.00
N LEU A 188 5.92 12.02 1.26
CA LEU A 188 7.02 11.05 1.37
C LEU A 188 6.75 10.01 2.46
N ALA A 189 6.11 10.39 3.56
CA ALA A 189 5.69 9.46 4.59
C ALA A 189 4.68 8.43 4.06
N VAL A 190 3.70 8.84 3.25
CA VAL A 190 2.75 7.92 2.61
C VAL A 190 3.45 7.00 1.61
N LEU A 191 4.41 7.52 0.84
CA LEU A 191 5.25 6.69 -0.04
C LEU A 191 6.03 5.64 0.75
N ALA A 192 6.60 6.01 1.90
CA ALA A 192 7.28 5.06 2.79
C ALA A 192 6.30 4.00 3.33
N ALA A 193 5.05 4.37 3.64
CA ALA A 193 4.01 3.41 4.01
C ALA A 193 3.71 2.42 2.88
N LEU A 194 3.61 2.88 1.62
CA LEU A 194 3.42 2.00 0.45
C LEU A 194 4.56 0.98 0.31
N LEU A 195 5.81 1.42 0.46
CA LEU A 195 6.97 0.54 0.40
C LEU A 195 6.96 -0.51 1.54
N ALA A 196 6.55 -0.09 2.74
CA ALA A 196 6.39 -1.00 3.88
C ALA A 196 5.26 -2.02 3.65
N VAL A 197 4.11 -1.60 3.11
CA VAL A 197 2.98 -2.48 2.78
C VAL A 197 3.37 -3.51 1.74
N LEU A 198 4.13 -3.14 0.70
CA LEU A 198 4.63 -4.08 -0.30
C LEU A 198 5.38 -5.26 0.34
N GLY A 199 6.32 -4.96 1.23
CA GLY A 199 7.08 -6.00 1.95
C GLY A 199 6.20 -6.84 2.87
N TYR A 200 5.21 -6.20 3.51
CA TYR A 200 4.31 -6.85 4.45
C TYR A 200 3.31 -7.79 3.75
N SER A 201 2.70 -7.35 2.64
CA SER A 201 1.76 -8.14 1.85
C SER A 201 2.43 -9.36 1.20
N VAL A 202 3.66 -9.19 0.68
CA VAL A 202 4.45 -10.32 0.15
C VAL A 202 4.66 -11.40 1.20
N ASN A 203 5.00 -11.03 2.44
CA ASN A 203 5.27 -11.98 3.50
C ASN A 203 4.06 -12.90 3.77
N GLU A 204 2.84 -12.35 3.77
CA GLU A 204 1.62 -13.14 3.95
C GLU A 204 1.38 -14.11 2.79
N SER A 205 1.50 -13.64 1.55
CA SER A 205 1.38 -14.50 0.36
C SER A 205 2.41 -15.65 0.37
N VAL A 206 3.64 -15.37 0.77
CA VAL A 206 4.71 -16.38 0.91
C VAL A 206 4.34 -17.45 1.93
N VAL A 207 3.81 -17.04 3.10
CA VAL A 207 3.38 -17.99 4.14
C VAL A 207 2.27 -18.92 3.66
N ILE A 208 1.26 -18.37 2.99
CA ILE A 208 0.15 -19.17 2.45
C ILE A 208 0.67 -20.12 1.36
N PHE A 209 1.50 -19.65 0.45
CA PHE A 209 2.03 -20.45 -0.65
C PHE A 209 2.97 -21.55 -0.18
N ASP A 210 3.82 -21.29 0.79
CA ASP A 210 4.67 -22.34 1.40
C ASP A 210 3.81 -23.41 2.06
N ARG A 211 2.71 -23.01 2.72
CA ARG A 211 1.78 -23.97 3.32
C ARG A 211 1.02 -24.78 2.28
N ILE A 212 0.60 -24.16 1.17
CA ILE A 212 -0.02 -24.88 0.04
C ILE A 212 0.97 -25.94 -0.51
N ARG A 213 2.24 -25.56 -0.72
CA ARG A 213 3.29 -26.48 -1.22
C ARG A 213 3.55 -27.62 -0.25
N GLU A 214 3.60 -27.34 1.06
CA GLU A 214 3.72 -28.37 2.10
C GLU A 214 2.53 -29.33 2.06
N ASN A 215 1.32 -28.80 1.97
CA ASN A 215 0.11 -29.61 1.92
C ASN A 215 0.02 -30.49 0.67
N PHE A 216 0.45 -30.03 -0.49
CA PHE A 216 0.56 -30.85 -1.70
C PHE A 216 1.51 -32.05 -1.51
N ARG A 217 2.58 -31.89 -0.73
CA ARG A 217 3.51 -33.00 -0.41
C ARG A 217 2.91 -33.98 0.61
N ARG A 218 2.18 -33.44 1.59
CA ARG A 218 1.65 -34.21 2.74
C ARG A 218 0.36 -34.97 2.41
N TYR A 219 -0.61 -34.30 1.75
CA TYR A 219 -1.95 -34.85 1.54
C TYR A 219 -2.14 -35.35 0.12
N ARG A 220 -2.01 -36.68 -0.08
CA ARG A 220 -2.08 -37.28 -1.43
C ARG A 220 -3.48 -37.42 -2.00
N LYS A 221 -4.52 -37.39 -1.16
CA LYS A 221 -5.93 -37.64 -1.56
C LYS A 221 -6.78 -36.38 -1.70
N MET A 222 -6.29 -35.25 -1.21
CA MET A 222 -7.03 -33.98 -1.26
C MET A 222 -6.90 -33.34 -2.66
N ASN A 223 -7.99 -32.74 -3.13
CA ASN A 223 -7.97 -31.95 -4.36
C ASN A 223 -7.36 -30.56 -4.11
N THR A 224 -7.06 -29.80 -5.18
CA THR A 224 -6.39 -28.50 -5.10
C THR A 224 -7.16 -27.49 -4.23
N VAL A 225 -8.50 -27.45 -4.34
CA VAL A 225 -9.34 -26.54 -3.55
C VAL A 225 -9.28 -26.87 -2.06
N GLU A 226 -9.34 -28.15 -1.71
CA GLU A 226 -9.21 -28.62 -0.31
C GLU A 226 -7.84 -28.28 0.25
N ILE A 227 -6.76 -28.48 -0.53
CA ILE A 227 -5.39 -28.15 -0.14
C ILE A 227 -5.25 -26.66 0.15
N ILE A 228 -5.79 -25.80 -0.70
CA ILE A 228 -5.74 -24.35 -0.51
C ILE A 228 -6.55 -23.93 0.73
N ASN A 229 -7.78 -24.45 0.88
CA ASN A 229 -8.60 -24.15 2.06
C ASN A 229 -7.93 -24.58 3.36
N ASN A 230 -7.32 -25.76 3.38
CA ASN A 230 -6.57 -26.27 4.54
C ASN A 230 -5.33 -25.40 4.82
N ALA A 231 -4.59 -24.99 3.78
CA ALA A 231 -3.43 -24.13 3.93
C ALA A 231 -3.80 -22.79 4.57
N ILE A 232 -4.81 -22.09 4.03
CA ILE A 232 -5.29 -20.82 4.57
C ILE A 232 -5.79 -21.01 5.99
N THR A 233 -6.63 -22.02 6.25
CA THR A 233 -7.19 -22.28 7.59
C THR A 233 -6.08 -22.53 8.62
N SER A 234 -5.04 -23.28 8.24
CA SER A 234 -3.94 -23.60 9.17
C SER A 234 -2.98 -22.43 9.42
N THR A 235 -2.94 -21.43 8.54
CA THR A 235 -2.12 -20.21 8.72
C THR A 235 -2.87 -19.05 9.35
N ILE A 236 -4.22 -19.08 9.40
CA ILE A 236 -5.06 -17.95 9.82
C ILE A 236 -4.76 -17.48 11.26
N SER A 237 -4.42 -18.40 12.18
CA SER A 237 -4.04 -18.01 13.54
C SER A 237 -2.76 -17.16 13.56
N ARG A 238 -1.80 -17.49 12.71
CA ARG A 238 -0.58 -16.71 12.53
C ARG A 238 -0.91 -15.36 11.89
N THR A 239 -1.72 -15.34 10.84
CA THR A 239 -2.17 -14.12 10.16
C THR A 239 -2.84 -13.16 11.13
N ILE A 240 -3.78 -13.63 11.96
CA ILE A 240 -4.47 -12.79 12.96
C ILE A 240 -3.48 -12.22 13.98
N ILE A 241 -2.53 -13.00 14.44
CA ILE A 241 -1.55 -12.54 15.44
C ILE A 241 -0.60 -11.51 14.82
N THR A 242 -0.01 -11.80 13.67
CA THR A 242 0.97 -10.94 13.03
C THR A 242 0.35 -9.63 12.53
N HIS A 243 -0.76 -9.72 11.81
CA HIS A 243 -1.46 -8.53 11.29
C HIS A 243 -2.16 -7.77 12.42
N GLY A 244 -2.81 -8.47 13.36
CA GLY A 244 -3.49 -7.84 14.50
C GLY A 244 -2.53 -7.06 15.40
N SER A 245 -1.35 -7.61 15.70
CA SER A 245 -0.35 -6.88 16.52
C SER A 245 0.19 -5.64 15.80
N THR A 246 0.44 -5.74 14.50
CA THR A 246 0.89 -4.59 13.70
C THR A 246 -0.23 -3.57 13.56
N GLU A 247 -1.47 -4.00 13.31
CA GLU A 247 -2.62 -3.11 13.17
C GLU A 247 -2.92 -2.34 14.47
N ILE A 248 -2.80 -2.97 15.64
CA ILE A 248 -2.93 -2.27 16.94
C ILE A 248 -1.89 -1.15 17.06
N MET A 249 -0.65 -1.40 16.66
CA MET A 249 0.39 -0.38 16.67
C MET A 249 0.05 0.76 15.68
N VAL A 250 -0.35 0.43 14.47
CA VAL A 250 -0.70 1.40 13.42
C VAL A 250 -1.94 2.21 13.79
N LEU A 251 -2.97 1.57 14.36
CA LEU A 251 -4.16 2.26 14.87
C LEU A 251 -3.82 3.20 16.03
N SER A 252 -2.87 2.83 16.89
CA SER A 252 -2.37 3.75 17.93
C SER A 252 -1.73 4.99 17.33
N MET A 253 -0.96 4.83 16.23
CA MET A 253 -0.41 5.98 15.50
C MET A 253 -1.50 6.80 14.81
N LEU A 254 -2.51 6.15 14.23
CA LEU A 254 -3.63 6.82 13.56
C LEU A 254 -4.45 7.67 14.55
N LEU A 255 -4.68 7.16 15.78
CA LEU A 255 -5.51 7.83 16.78
C LEU A 255 -4.72 8.86 17.61
N PHE A 256 -3.46 8.61 17.89
CA PHE A 256 -2.66 9.40 18.83
C PHE A 256 -1.40 10.01 18.23
N GLY A 257 -1.02 9.64 17.00
CA GLY A 257 0.20 10.09 16.33
C GLY A 257 0.16 11.52 15.81
N GLY A 258 -1.00 12.16 15.91
CA GLY A 258 -1.19 13.51 15.43
C GLY A 258 -1.22 13.61 13.89
N PRO A 259 -1.36 14.83 13.39
CA PRO A 259 -1.58 15.07 11.96
C PRO A 259 -0.45 14.56 11.06
N THR A 260 0.79 14.69 11.49
CA THR A 260 1.97 14.29 10.69
C THR A 260 2.00 12.78 10.38
N LEU A 261 1.55 11.95 11.31
CA LEU A 261 1.53 10.49 11.13
C LEU A 261 0.18 9.97 10.61
N PHE A 262 -0.84 10.81 10.53
CA PHE A 262 -2.19 10.39 10.19
C PHE A 262 -2.28 9.67 8.85
N TYR A 263 -1.85 10.30 7.75
CA TYR A 263 -1.92 9.71 6.42
C TYR A 263 -0.95 8.54 6.22
N PHE A 264 0.20 8.56 6.89
CA PHE A 264 1.11 7.42 6.97
C PHE A 264 0.43 6.20 7.59
N ALA A 265 -0.15 6.37 8.79
CA ALA A 265 -0.85 5.30 9.49
C ALA A 265 -2.11 4.84 8.74
N LEU A 266 -2.83 5.77 8.11
CA LEU A 266 -4.00 5.45 7.30
C LEU A 266 -3.64 4.58 6.09
N ALA A 267 -2.56 4.91 5.38
CA ALA A 267 -2.05 4.11 4.27
C ALA A 267 -1.64 2.69 4.71
N LEU A 268 -0.96 2.58 5.86
CA LEU A 268 -0.60 1.28 6.45
C LEU A 268 -1.84 0.47 6.83
N THR A 269 -2.83 1.07 7.51
CA THR A 269 -4.09 0.40 7.89
C THR A 269 -4.80 -0.16 6.66
N ILE A 270 -5.00 0.67 5.62
CA ILE A 270 -5.61 0.21 4.37
C ILE A 270 -4.79 -0.93 3.77
N GLY A 271 -3.46 -0.77 3.72
CA GLY A 271 -2.56 -1.76 3.14
C GLY A 271 -2.54 -3.09 3.90
N ILE A 272 -2.57 -3.09 5.22
CA ILE A 272 -2.62 -4.30 6.05
C ILE A 272 -3.95 -5.04 5.81
N LEU A 273 -5.07 -4.33 5.83
CA LEU A 273 -6.39 -4.93 5.64
C LEU A 273 -6.55 -5.52 4.23
N PHE A 274 -6.17 -4.77 3.20
CA PHE A 274 -6.22 -5.27 1.83
C PHE A 274 -5.17 -6.33 1.55
N GLY A 275 -4.00 -6.31 2.19
CA GLY A 275 -2.97 -7.34 2.08
C GLY A 275 -3.41 -8.70 2.60
N ILE A 276 -4.13 -8.76 3.74
CA ILE A 276 -4.76 -10.00 4.24
C ILE A 276 -5.78 -10.50 3.22
N TYR A 277 -6.66 -9.61 2.79
CA TYR A 277 -7.71 -9.92 1.84
C TYR A 277 -7.14 -10.43 0.51
N SER A 278 -6.17 -9.74 -0.06
CA SER A 278 -5.58 -10.07 -1.36
C SER A 278 -4.79 -11.38 -1.32
N SER A 279 -4.05 -11.66 -0.26
CA SER A 279 -3.31 -12.91 -0.11
C SER A 279 -4.24 -14.13 -0.05
N VAL A 280 -5.38 -14.01 0.65
CA VAL A 280 -6.36 -15.10 0.80
C VAL A 280 -7.21 -15.27 -0.45
N PHE A 281 -7.76 -14.17 -1.00
CA PHE A 281 -8.78 -14.26 -2.05
C PHE A 281 -8.24 -13.92 -3.45
N VAL A 282 -7.22 -13.09 -3.59
CA VAL A 282 -6.65 -12.76 -4.92
C VAL A 282 -5.51 -13.70 -5.24
N ALA A 283 -4.44 -13.71 -4.45
CA ALA A 283 -3.25 -14.51 -4.73
C ALA A 283 -3.56 -16.01 -4.78
N ALA A 284 -4.23 -16.55 -3.75
CA ALA A 284 -4.55 -17.98 -3.70
C ALA A 284 -5.50 -18.41 -4.82
N SER A 285 -6.48 -17.56 -5.19
CA SER A 285 -7.41 -17.86 -6.30
C SER A 285 -6.72 -17.81 -7.66
N ILE A 286 -5.87 -16.80 -7.91
CA ILE A 286 -5.11 -16.71 -9.17
C ILE A 286 -4.19 -17.92 -9.30
N ALA A 287 -3.49 -18.31 -8.23
CA ALA A 287 -2.65 -19.52 -8.23
C ALA A 287 -3.49 -20.77 -8.56
N MET A 288 -4.68 -20.90 -7.97
CA MET A 288 -5.63 -21.97 -8.28
C MET A 288 -6.05 -21.97 -9.76
N TRP A 289 -6.42 -20.82 -10.32
CA TRP A 289 -6.85 -20.69 -11.72
C TRP A 289 -5.71 -20.89 -12.72
N LEU A 290 -4.47 -20.55 -12.34
CA LEU A 290 -3.28 -20.91 -13.11
C LEU A 290 -2.98 -22.42 -13.07
N GLY A 291 -3.79 -23.18 -12.34
CA GLY A 291 -3.72 -24.63 -12.32
C GLY A 291 -2.49 -25.17 -11.59
N ILE A 292 -2.24 -24.66 -10.37
CA ILE A 292 -1.21 -25.26 -9.50
C ILE A 292 -1.56 -26.73 -9.22
N LYS A 293 -0.56 -27.58 -9.34
CA LYS A 293 -0.70 -29.03 -9.15
C LYS A 293 0.48 -29.58 -8.39
N ARG A 294 0.31 -30.81 -7.88
CA ARG A 294 1.39 -31.54 -7.21
C ARG A 294 2.59 -31.75 -8.14
N GLU A 295 2.34 -32.04 -9.41
CA GLU A 295 3.37 -32.30 -10.42
C GLU A 295 4.31 -31.12 -10.61
N ASP A 296 3.82 -29.89 -10.41
CA ASP A 296 4.64 -28.67 -10.47
C ASP A 296 5.73 -28.64 -9.37
N LEU A 297 5.52 -29.37 -8.25
CA LEU A 297 6.41 -29.40 -7.09
C LEU A 297 7.38 -30.61 -7.09
N ILE A 298 7.08 -31.62 -7.88
CA ILE A 298 7.94 -32.78 -8.08
C ILE A 298 8.77 -32.43 -9.30
N LYS A 299 10.02 -31.99 -9.11
CA LYS A 299 11.01 -32.11 -10.19
C LYS A 299 11.07 -33.58 -10.54
N GLY A 300 10.47 -33.99 -11.66
CA GLY A 300 10.64 -35.30 -12.20
C GLY A 300 12.14 -35.61 -12.22
N PRO A 301 12.55 -36.88 -12.07
CA PRO A 301 13.92 -37.24 -12.35
C PRO A 301 14.26 -36.57 -13.69
N ALA A 302 15.36 -35.81 -13.73
CA ALA A 302 15.85 -35.25 -14.97
C ALA A 302 15.74 -36.39 -16.00
N LYS A 303 15.00 -36.15 -17.12
CA LYS A 303 15.07 -37.08 -18.23
C LYS A 303 16.56 -37.27 -18.44
N LYS A 304 17.09 -38.44 -18.02
CA LYS A 304 18.36 -38.89 -18.52
C LYS A 304 18.13 -38.87 -20.02
N ASP A 305 18.85 -38.02 -20.73
CA ASP A 305 18.98 -38.15 -22.18
C ASP A 305 19.28 -39.66 -22.32
N GLU A 306 18.34 -40.42 -22.87
CA GLU A 306 18.54 -41.82 -23.17
C GLU A 306 19.63 -41.77 -24.23
N ASP A 307 20.87 -41.92 -23.79
CA ASP A 307 21.99 -42.16 -24.70
C ASP A 307 21.61 -43.46 -25.44
N PRO A 308 21.36 -43.37 -26.76
CA PRO A 308 20.97 -44.56 -27.52
C PRO A 308 21.98 -45.71 -27.42
N ASN A 309 23.18 -45.45 -26.89
CA ASN A 309 24.26 -46.40 -26.71
C ASN A 309 24.52 -46.77 -25.23
N ASP A 310 23.64 -46.42 -24.28
CA ASP A 310 23.81 -46.88 -22.89
C ASP A 310 23.56 -48.38 -22.80
N PRO A 311 24.60 -49.21 -22.53
CA PRO A 311 24.48 -50.67 -22.46
C PRO A 311 23.59 -51.14 -21.30
N ASN A 312 23.16 -50.25 -20.38
CA ASN A 312 22.28 -50.53 -19.25
C ASN A 312 20.86 -49.95 -19.44
N ALA A 313 20.52 -49.46 -20.62
CA ALA A 313 19.17 -49.00 -20.94
C ALA A 313 18.19 -50.18 -20.86
N GLY A 314 17.49 -50.32 -19.71
CA GLY A 314 16.52 -51.39 -19.47
C GLY A 314 16.78 -52.24 -18.21
N ALA A 315 17.84 -52.05 -17.47
CA ALA A 315 18.07 -52.70 -16.18
C ALA A 315 17.19 -52.01 -15.11
N THR A 316 16.06 -52.62 -14.78
CA THR A 316 15.27 -52.30 -13.57
C THR A 316 15.94 -52.97 -12.37
N VAL A 317 16.43 -52.18 -11.42
CA VAL A 317 16.81 -52.62 -10.07
C VAL A 317 15.63 -52.41 -9.14
#